data_2c3f9c7d09e15effc7b0084bf0189650
#
_entry.id   2c3f9c7d09e15effc7b0084bf0189650
#
_cell.length_a   1.000
_cell.length_b   1.000
_cell.length_c   1.000
_cell.angle_alpha   90.00
_cell.angle_beta   90.00
_cell.angle_gamma   90.00
#
_symmetry.space_group_name_H-M   'P 1'
#
loop_
_entity.id
_entity.type
_entity.pdbx_description
1 polymer ?
#
loop_
_entity_poly.entity_id
_entity_poly.type
_entity_poly.pdbx_seq_one_letter_code
_entity_poly.pdbx_strand_id
1 'polypeptide(L)'
;DSIARGPVYFIGQLSDDYCVNKLQLVYYNKNNPKQSKTHLIEVSKSSFTDFYYIFPNDIEIEEGIEYELFFEVFDNDAVNGSKRTKSKTFSYYVKTNEELNNELLKEQNESINTFSKDLERKKNQDKCLKKFSEELQRKADINWNDSKKLEEFLNRQMQYENMFKENTKQLENNLNEQPKIKSLKE
;
A
#
# COMPACT_ATOMS: atom_id res chain seq x y z
N ASP A 1 -10.21 -1.47 -1.33
CA ASP A 1 -9.64 -2.58 -2.11
C ASP A 1 -8.14 -2.34 -2.27
N SER A 2 -7.38 -2.87 -1.31
CA SER A 2 -5.91 -2.79 -1.37
C SER A 2 -5.43 -3.87 -2.35
N ILE A 3 -4.77 -3.45 -3.42
CA ILE A 3 -4.03 -4.34 -4.30
C ILE A 3 -2.95 -5.00 -3.45
N ALA A 4 -3.05 -6.32 -3.24
CA ALA A 4 -2.13 -7.05 -2.39
C ALA A 4 -0.73 -7.07 -3.03
N ARG A 5 0.27 -6.61 -2.27
CA ARG A 5 1.69 -6.65 -2.67
C ARG A 5 2.35 -7.99 -2.31
N GLY A 6 1.59 -9.00 -1.96
CA GLY A 6 2.10 -10.29 -1.50
C GLY A 6 1.00 -11.33 -1.37
N PRO A 7 1.28 -12.47 -0.73
CA PRO A 7 0.29 -13.51 -0.52
C PRO A 7 -0.89 -12.99 0.31
N VAL A 8 -2.10 -13.38 -0.09
CA VAL A 8 -3.34 -13.06 0.60
C VAL A 8 -3.78 -14.26 1.41
N TYR A 9 -4.15 -14.00 2.65
CA TYR A 9 -4.57 -15.02 3.61
C TYR A 9 -6.10 -15.07 3.67
N PHE A 10 -6.65 -16.25 3.45
CA PHE A 10 -8.07 -16.52 3.55
C PHE A 10 -8.33 -17.41 4.76
N ILE A 11 -9.28 -16.99 5.57
CA ILE A 11 -9.81 -17.78 6.68
C ILE A 11 -11.31 -17.83 6.50
N GLY A 12 -11.90 -18.99 6.59
CA GLY A 12 -13.34 -19.15 6.46
C GLY A 12 -13.86 -20.32 7.25
N GLN A 13 -15.18 -20.31 7.45
CA GLN A 13 -15.92 -21.36 8.11
C GLN A 13 -16.89 -21.98 7.12
N LEU A 14 -16.97 -23.28 7.15
CA LEU A 14 -17.89 -24.09 6.34
C LEU A 14 -18.83 -24.82 7.26
N SER A 15 -20.11 -24.78 6.94
CA SER A 15 -21.15 -25.49 7.70
C SER A 15 -22.12 -26.14 6.74
N ASP A 16 -22.44 -27.40 7.01
CA ASP A 16 -23.44 -28.18 6.27
C ASP A 16 -24.12 -29.20 7.18
N ASP A 17 -25.40 -29.46 6.97
CA ASP A 17 -26.21 -30.35 7.83
C ASP A 17 -25.72 -31.81 7.80
N TYR A 18 -25.11 -32.25 6.69
CA TYR A 18 -24.68 -33.63 6.49
C TYR A 18 -23.17 -33.82 6.51
N CYS A 19 -22.40 -33.01 5.95
CA CYS A 19 -20.92 -32.91 5.98
C CYS A 19 -20.43 -32.18 4.73
N VAL A 20 -19.44 -31.33 4.90
CA VAL A 20 -18.66 -30.78 3.82
C VAL A 20 -17.85 -31.86 3.15
N ASN A 21 -18.04 -32.10 1.86
CA ASN A 21 -17.35 -33.12 1.10
C ASN A 21 -16.06 -32.61 0.47
N LYS A 22 -16.11 -31.41 -0.14
CA LYS A 22 -15.01 -30.84 -0.93
C LYS A 22 -15.02 -29.33 -0.85
N LEU A 23 -13.83 -28.76 -0.69
CA LEU A 23 -13.57 -27.33 -0.87
C LEU A 23 -12.59 -27.15 -2.03
N GLN A 24 -12.88 -26.26 -2.95
CA GLN A 24 -11.94 -25.88 -3.99
C GLN A 24 -11.88 -24.37 -4.17
N LEU A 25 -10.70 -23.89 -4.52
CA LEU A 25 -10.49 -22.56 -5.04
C LEU A 25 -10.68 -22.60 -6.56
N VAL A 26 -11.45 -21.68 -7.10
CA VAL A 26 -11.57 -21.43 -8.54
C VAL A 26 -10.95 -20.08 -8.82
N TYR A 27 -10.03 -20.01 -9.77
CA TYR A 27 -9.36 -18.77 -10.16
C TYR A 27 -9.20 -18.68 -11.67
N TYR A 28 -9.20 -17.48 -12.19
CA TYR A 28 -9.08 -17.22 -13.63
C TYR A 28 -8.55 -15.81 -13.89
N ASN A 29 -7.95 -15.66 -15.07
CA ASN A 29 -7.61 -14.33 -15.59
C ASN A 29 -8.92 -13.57 -15.88
N LYS A 30 -9.09 -12.41 -15.30
CA LYS A 30 -10.29 -11.55 -15.47
C LYS A 30 -10.62 -11.26 -16.93
N ASN A 31 -9.60 -11.14 -17.78
CA ASN A 31 -9.77 -10.94 -19.21
C ASN A 31 -10.17 -12.21 -19.97
N ASN A 32 -10.01 -13.39 -19.34
CA ASN A 32 -10.34 -14.68 -19.96
C ASN A 32 -11.06 -15.62 -18.98
N PRO A 33 -12.30 -15.32 -18.57
CA PRO A 33 -13.04 -16.13 -17.59
C PRO A 33 -13.32 -17.57 -18.01
N LYS A 34 -13.25 -17.86 -19.31
CA LYS A 34 -13.51 -19.20 -19.83
C LYS A 34 -12.41 -20.22 -19.48
N GLN A 35 -11.21 -19.73 -19.17
CA GLN A 35 -10.07 -20.56 -18.76
C GLN A 35 -9.91 -20.55 -17.23
N SER A 36 -10.98 -20.92 -16.53
CA SER A 36 -10.88 -21.07 -15.08
C SER A 36 -10.09 -22.33 -14.71
N LYS A 37 -9.25 -22.20 -13.70
CA LYS A 37 -8.48 -23.29 -13.08
C LYS A 37 -9.02 -23.54 -11.68
N THR A 38 -8.88 -24.77 -11.20
CA THR A 38 -9.33 -25.16 -9.87
C THR A 38 -8.17 -25.73 -9.05
N HIS A 39 -8.12 -25.38 -7.78
CA HIS A 39 -7.18 -25.94 -6.81
C HIS A 39 -7.95 -26.53 -5.63
N LEU A 40 -7.69 -27.81 -5.31
CA LEU A 40 -8.35 -28.51 -4.22
C LEU A 40 -7.74 -28.09 -2.89
N ILE A 41 -8.60 -27.77 -1.91
CA ILE A 41 -8.19 -27.45 -0.55
C ILE A 41 -8.63 -28.59 0.35
N GLU A 42 -7.68 -29.17 1.08
CA GLU A 42 -7.99 -30.21 2.06
C GLU A 42 -8.74 -29.63 3.26
N VAL A 43 -9.87 -30.21 3.57
CA VAL A 43 -10.71 -29.84 4.73
C VAL A 43 -11.20 -31.09 5.44
N SER A 44 -11.44 -30.97 6.73
CA SER A 44 -12.04 -32.06 7.51
C SER A 44 -13.45 -32.32 7.05
N LYS A 45 -13.81 -33.58 6.85
CA LYS A 45 -15.17 -34.00 6.52
C LYS A 45 -16.03 -33.99 7.78
N SER A 46 -16.62 -32.85 8.08
CA SER A 46 -17.48 -32.63 9.24
C SER A 46 -18.62 -31.67 8.88
N SER A 47 -19.65 -31.63 9.72
CA SER A 47 -20.76 -30.68 9.55
C SER A 47 -20.36 -29.23 9.80
N PHE A 48 -19.21 -29.03 10.46
CA PHE A 48 -18.63 -27.71 10.70
C PHE A 48 -17.11 -27.82 10.63
N THR A 49 -16.46 -26.99 9.81
CA THR A 49 -14.99 -26.98 9.69
C THR A 49 -14.51 -25.57 9.32
N ASP A 50 -13.36 -25.23 9.88
CA ASP A 50 -12.63 -24.03 9.51
C ASP A 50 -11.61 -24.37 8.41
N PHE A 51 -11.32 -23.42 7.53
CA PHE A 51 -10.24 -23.55 6.57
C PHE A 51 -9.34 -22.32 6.59
N TYR A 52 -8.09 -22.57 6.24
CA TYR A 52 -7.08 -21.54 6.03
C TYR A 52 -6.42 -21.79 4.68
N TYR A 53 -6.25 -20.73 3.90
CA TYR A 53 -5.60 -20.81 2.61
C TYR A 53 -4.79 -19.57 2.31
N ILE A 54 -3.61 -19.74 1.72
CA ILE A 54 -2.72 -18.66 1.29
C ILE A 54 -2.74 -18.65 -0.24
N PHE A 55 -3.07 -17.53 -0.84
CA PHE A 55 -3.00 -17.36 -2.30
C PHE A 55 -1.87 -16.40 -2.65
N PRO A 56 -1.02 -16.69 -3.64
CA PRO A 56 -1.12 -17.79 -4.62
C PRO A 56 -0.52 -19.13 -4.17
N ASN A 57 0.20 -19.23 -3.03
CA ASN A 57 0.87 -20.43 -2.55
C ASN A 57 1.62 -21.18 -3.70
N ASP A 58 1.20 -22.42 -4.04
CA ASP A 58 1.81 -23.24 -5.11
C ASP A 58 1.23 -22.95 -6.50
N ILE A 59 0.43 -21.89 -6.65
CA ILE A 59 -0.19 -21.52 -7.93
C ILE A 59 0.71 -20.52 -8.65
N GLU A 60 1.08 -20.84 -9.88
CA GLU A 60 1.82 -19.91 -10.74
C GLU A 60 0.90 -18.80 -11.22
N ILE A 61 1.28 -17.57 -10.89
CA ILE A 61 0.58 -16.33 -11.24
C ILE A 61 1.50 -15.45 -12.07
N GLU A 62 0.99 -14.93 -13.15
CA GLU A 62 1.71 -13.99 -14.02
C GLU A 62 1.57 -12.57 -13.49
N GLU A 63 2.69 -11.83 -13.42
CA GLU A 63 2.69 -10.40 -13.05
C GLU A 63 1.97 -9.56 -14.12
N GLY A 64 1.32 -8.49 -13.70
CA GLY A 64 0.59 -7.60 -14.60
C GLY A 64 -0.78 -8.11 -15.06
N ILE A 65 -1.20 -9.27 -14.56
CA ILE A 65 -2.50 -9.85 -14.86
C ILE A 65 -3.40 -9.79 -13.63
N GLU A 66 -4.62 -9.28 -13.82
CA GLU A 66 -5.66 -9.31 -12.80
C GLU A 66 -6.37 -10.65 -12.80
N TYR A 67 -6.33 -11.32 -11.65
CA TYR A 67 -7.03 -12.59 -11.41
C TYR A 67 -8.25 -12.34 -10.55
N GLU A 68 -9.32 -13.10 -10.84
CA GLU A 68 -10.47 -13.25 -9.96
C GLU A 68 -10.49 -14.65 -9.39
N LEU A 69 -10.85 -14.77 -8.11
CA LEU A 69 -10.89 -16.05 -7.42
C LEU A 69 -12.08 -16.11 -6.46
N PHE A 70 -12.60 -17.30 -6.26
CA PHE A 70 -13.64 -17.60 -5.28
C PHE A 70 -13.53 -19.04 -4.79
N PHE A 71 -14.11 -19.31 -3.64
CA PHE A 71 -14.18 -20.64 -3.07
C PHE A 71 -15.50 -21.31 -3.43
N GLU A 72 -15.48 -22.59 -3.77
CA GLU A 72 -16.64 -23.43 -3.97
C GLU A 72 -16.62 -24.60 -2.99
N VAL A 73 -17.74 -24.77 -2.32
CA VAL A 73 -17.97 -25.86 -1.36
C VAL A 73 -19.02 -26.80 -1.95
N PHE A 74 -18.79 -28.08 -1.81
CA PHE A 74 -19.70 -29.13 -2.23
C PHE A 74 -20.17 -29.94 -1.03
N ASP A 75 -21.46 -30.21 -0.97
CA ASP A 75 -22.06 -31.10 0.02
C ASP A 75 -21.85 -32.57 -0.33
N ASN A 76 -22.29 -33.45 0.57
CA ASN A 76 -22.18 -34.92 0.42
C ASN A 76 -23.45 -35.54 -0.18
N ASP A 77 -24.43 -34.76 -0.68
CA ASP A 77 -25.69 -35.33 -1.24
C ASP A 77 -25.46 -35.92 -2.63
N ALA A 78 -24.98 -37.19 -2.65
CA ALA A 78 -24.75 -37.92 -3.87
C ALA A 78 -26.07 -38.34 -4.61
N VAL A 79 -27.21 -38.26 -3.92
CA VAL A 79 -28.50 -38.76 -4.46
C VAL A 79 -29.22 -37.70 -5.30
N ASN A 80 -29.15 -36.42 -4.90
CA ASN A 80 -29.85 -35.33 -5.59
C ASN A 80 -28.91 -34.42 -6.42
N GLY A 81 -27.66 -34.87 -6.62
CA GLY A 81 -26.60 -34.08 -7.26
C GLY A 81 -25.99 -33.07 -6.26
N SER A 82 -24.67 -33.20 -6.01
CA SER A 82 -23.98 -32.40 -5.05
C SER A 82 -24.29 -30.91 -5.22
N LYS A 83 -24.95 -30.32 -4.22
CA LYS A 83 -25.19 -28.88 -4.20
C LYS A 83 -23.85 -28.16 -4.02
N ARG A 84 -23.71 -27.03 -4.67
CA ARG A 84 -22.52 -26.20 -4.56
C ARG A 84 -22.88 -24.79 -4.08
N THR A 85 -22.08 -24.30 -3.18
CA THR A 85 -22.15 -22.93 -2.70
C THR A 85 -20.85 -22.19 -3.02
N LYS A 86 -20.98 -20.95 -3.45
CA LYS A 86 -19.84 -20.10 -3.81
C LYS A 86 -19.66 -18.97 -2.80
N SER A 87 -18.43 -18.65 -2.50
CA SER A 87 -18.11 -17.42 -1.78
C SER A 87 -18.30 -16.17 -2.65
N LYS A 88 -18.10 -15.01 -2.08
CA LYS A 88 -17.87 -13.79 -2.86
C LYS A 88 -16.61 -13.95 -3.72
N THR A 89 -16.55 -13.21 -4.82
CA THR A 89 -15.35 -13.13 -5.68
C THR A 89 -14.37 -12.11 -5.11
N PHE A 90 -13.09 -12.47 -5.12
CA PHE A 90 -11.97 -11.64 -4.73
C PHE A 90 -11.12 -11.34 -5.95
N SER A 91 -10.53 -10.16 -6.00
CA SER A 91 -9.55 -9.78 -7.04
C SER A 91 -8.15 -9.88 -6.48
N TYR A 92 -7.22 -10.32 -7.32
CA TYR A 92 -5.79 -10.41 -7.01
C TYR A 92 -4.96 -9.92 -8.18
N TYR A 93 -3.96 -9.11 -7.89
CA TYR A 93 -3.09 -8.52 -8.90
C TYR A 93 -1.68 -8.37 -8.36
N VAL A 94 -0.69 -8.81 -9.11
CA VAL A 94 0.73 -8.59 -8.83
C VAL A 94 1.26 -7.56 -9.81
N LYS A 95 1.77 -6.45 -9.30
CA LYS A 95 2.38 -5.41 -10.15
C LYS A 95 3.63 -5.92 -10.82
N THR A 96 3.80 -5.55 -12.07
CA THR A 96 5.06 -5.80 -12.79
C THR A 96 6.20 -4.96 -12.19
N ASN A 97 7.44 -5.38 -12.46
CA ASN A 97 8.61 -4.61 -12.05
C ASN A 97 8.63 -3.20 -12.68
N GLU A 98 8.09 -3.05 -13.88
CA GLU A 98 7.98 -1.75 -14.55
C GLU A 98 6.98 -0.83 -13.83
N GLU A 99 5.83 -1.35 -13.43
CA GLU A 99 4.83 -0.59 -12.66
C GLU A 99 5.37 -0.16 -11.30
N LEU A 100 6.08 -1.06 -10.61
CA LEU A 100 6.73 -0.75 -9.33
C LEU A 100 7.79 0.35 -9.48
N ASN A 101 8.61 0.27 -10.52
CA ASN A 101 9.61 1.31 -10.81
C ASN A 101 8.97 2.66 -11.14
N ASN A 102 7.89 2.65 -11.94
CA ASN A 102 7.18 3.87 -12.29
C ASN A 102 6.51 4.52 -11.06
N GLU A 103 5.94 3.72 -10.17
CA GLU A 103 5.37 4.19 -8.91
C GLU A 103 6.45 4.82 -8.02
N LEU A 104 7.60 4.15 -7.89
CA LEU A 104 8.73 4.64 -7.12
C LEU A 104 9.28 5.97 -7.68
N LEU A 105 9.45 6.06 -9.01
CA LEU A 105 9.87 7.30 -9.67
C LEU A 105 8.88 8.44 -9.45
N LYS A 106 7.58 8.14 -9.46
CA LYS A 106 6.54 9.13 -9.17
C LYS A 106 6.63 9.64 -7.75
N GLU A 107 6.74 8.75 -6.77
CA GLU A 107 6.91 9.10 -5.35
C GLU A 107 8.17 9.95 -5.13
N GLN A 108 9.29 9.61 -5.79
CA GLN A 108 10.52 10.39 -5.73
C GLN A 108 10.35 11.80 -6.31
N ASN A 109 9.70 11.92 -7.47
CA ASN A 109 9.44 13.22 -8.09
C ASN A 109 8.53 14.10 -7.21
N GLU A 110 7.51 13.53 -6.60
CA GLU A 110 6.65 14.23 -5.65
C GLU A 110 7.43 14.72 -4.42
N SER A 111 8.32 13.89 -3.89
CA SER A 111 9.21 14.23 -2.78
C SER A 111 10.16 15.36 -3.15
N ILE A 112 10.80 15.31 -4.32
CA ILE A 112 11.69 16.36 -4.83
C ILE A 112 10.93 17.68 -5.03
N ASN A 113 9.73 17.63 -5.56
CA ASN A 113 8.90 18.82 -5.77
C ASN A 113 8.49 19.46 -4.43
N THR A 114 8.15 18.65 -3.44
CA THR A 114 7.84 19.12 -2.09
C THR A 114 9.05 19.79 -1.45
N PHE A 115 10.20 19.13 -1.54
CA PHE A 115 11.46 19.66 -1.03
C PHE A 115 11.87 20.99 -1.69
N SER A 116 11.70 21.10 -3.00
CA SER A 116 11.99 22.33 -3.75
C SER A 116 11.10 23.48 -3.29
N LYS A 117 9.81 23.23 -3.07
CA LYS A 117 8.88 24.24 -2.52
C LYS A 117 9.27 24.68 -1.11
N ASP A 118 9.71 23.76 -0.29
CA ASP A 118 10.13 24.05 1.08
C ASP A 118 11.43 24.87 1.12
N LEU A 119 12.38 24.58 0.22
CA LEU A 119 13.57 25.41 0.04
C LEU A 119 13.23 26.85 -0.39
N GLU A 120 12.28 27.01 -1.29
CA GLU A 120 11.84 28.34 -1.73
C GLU A 120 11.17 29.11 -0.59
N ARG A 121 10.32 28.44 0.19
CA ARG A 121 9.70 29.00 1.39
C ARG A 121 10.76 29.44 2.40
N LYS A 122 11.77 28.61 2.66
CA LYS A 122 12.89 28.93 3.54
C LYS A 122 13.66 30.18 3.06
N LYS A 123 14.00 30.25 1.79
CA LYS A 123 14.66 31.44 1.19
C LYS A 123 13.84 32.72 1.38
N ASN A 124 12.54 32.64 1.23
CA ASN A 124 11.64 33.78 1.41
C ASN A 124 11.56 34.21 2.89
N GLN A 125 11.59 33.25 3.81
CA GLN A 125 11.65 33.55 5.24
C GLN A 125 12.98 34.18 5.64
N ASP A 126 14.10 33.70 5.16
CA ASP A 126 15.42 34.28 5.44
C ASP A 126 15.48 35.74 4.96
N LYS A 127 14.87 36.05 3.81
CA LYS A 127 14.73 37.43 3.33
C LYS A 127 13.85 38.28 4.26
N CYS A 128 12.75 37.70 4.77
CA CYS A 128 11.86 38.38 5.69
C CYS A 128 12.56 38.64 7.05
N LEU A 129 13.32 37.67 7.54
CA LEU A 129 14.12 37.81 8.76
C LEU A 129 15.17 38.92 8.63
N LYS A 130 15.91 38.96 7.50
CA LYS A 130 16.89 40.01 7.25
C LYS A 130 16.26 41.40 7.30
N LYS A 131 15.14 41.60 6.62
CA LYS A 131 14.42 42.89 6.64
C LYS A 131 13.96 43.24 8.06
N PHE A 132 13.40 42.30 8.77
CA PHE A 132 12.94 42.52 10.15
C PHE A 132 14.10 42.82 11.10
N SER A 133 15.23 42.14 10.98
CA SER A 133 16.45 42.42 11.73
C SER A 133 17.01 43.82 11.44
N GLU A 134 17.02 44.24 10.17
CA GLU A 134 17.43 45.59 9.79
C GLU A 134 16.48 46.69 10.33
N GLU A 135 15.18 46.41 10.37
CA GLU A 135 14.20 47.31 10.99
C GLU A 135 14.40 47.44 12.49
N LEU A 136 14.66 46.34 13.20
CA LEU A 136 14.94 46.35 14.63
C LEU A 136 16.24 47.10 14.97
N GLN A 137 17.30 46.97 14.15
CA GLN A 137 18.55 47.70 14.35
C GLN A 137 18.41 49.23 14.19
N ARG A 138 17.43 49.68 13.43
CA ARG A 138 17.16 51.14 13.24
C ARG A 138 16.30 51.75 14.33
N LYS A 139 15.68 50.94 15.18
CA LYS A 139 14.84 51.39 16.29
C LYS A 139 15.68 51.62 17.54
N ALA A 140 15.46 52.71 18.20
CA ALA A 140 16.11 53.02 19.50
C ALA A 140 15.59 52.12 20.62
N ASP A 141 14.26 51.78 20.59
CA ASP A 141 13.62 50.91 21.56
C ASP A 141 12.78 49.83 20.89
N ILE A 142 12.85 48.61 21.42
CA ILE A 142 12.04 47.49 21.00
C ILE A 142 10.75 47.47 21.80
N ASN A 143 9.63 47.60 21.14
CA ASN A 143 8.33 47.57 21.79
C ASN A 143 7.74 46.15 21.88
N TRP A 144 6.67 45.98 22.67
CA TRP A 144 6.02 44.70 22.88
C TRP A 144 5.55 44.03 21.55
N ASN A 145 5.07 44.83 20.59
CA ASN A 145 4.66 44.30 19.27
C ASN A 145 5.84 43.71 18.46
N ASP A 146 7.02 44.32 18.57
CA ASP A 146 8.23 43.84 17.92
C ASP A 146 8.68 42.51 18.54
N SER A 147 8.60 42.36 19.86
CA SER A 147 8.89 41.11 20.58
C SER A 147 7.91 40.01 20.20
N LYS A 148 6.61 40.32 20.10
CA LYS A 148 5.60 39.35 19.67
C LYS A 148 5.81 38.87 18.22
N LYS A 149 6.14 39.78 17.31
CA LYS A 149 6.48 39.42 15.92
C LYS A 149 7.71 38.53 15.84
N LEU A 150 8.73 38.78 16.69
CA LEU A 150 9.91 37.94 16.74
C LEU A 150 9.57 36.54 17.25
N GLU A 151 8.76 36.43 18.28
CA GLU A 151 8.31 35.14 18.82
C GLU A 151 7.51 34.34 17.79
N GLU A 152 6.55 34.96 17.10
CA GLU A 152 5.79 34.34 16.02
C GLU A 152 6.70 33.88 14.88
N PHE A 153 7.74 34.66 14.57
CA PHE A 153 8.71 34.29 13.56
C PHE A 153 9.53 33.06 13.98
N LEU A 154 10.05 33.05 15.22
CA LEU A 154 10.81 31.92 15.75
C LEU A 154 9.99 30.64 15.80
N ASN A 155 8.73 30.73 16.21
CA ASN A 155 7.81 29.60 16.25
C ASN A 155 7.58 29.02 14.84
N ARG A 156 7.37 29.89 13.84
CA ARG A 156 7.27 29.45 12.43
C ARG A 156 8.56 28.79 11.96
N GLN A 157 9.72 29.34 12.32
CA GLN A 157 11.01 28.77 11.92
C GLN A 157 11.21 27.36 12.49
N MET A 158 10.86 27.14 13.76
CA MET A 158 10.88 25.81 14.37
C MET A 158 9.96 24.83 13.66
N GLN A 159 8.74 25.24 13.30
CA GLN A 159 7.81 24.40 12.55
C GLN A 159 8.37 24.01 11.19
N TYR A 160 8.99 24.93 10.45
CA TYR A 160 9.60 24.63 9.15
C TYR A 160 10.83 23.73 9.29
N GLU A 161 11.62 23.91 10.31
CA GLU A 161 12.79 23.06 10.56
C GLU A 161 12.38 21.62 10.85
N ASN A 162 11.34 21.43 11.65
CA ASN A 162 10.78 20.10 11.92
C ASN A 162 10.21 19.45 10.64
N MET A 163 9.42 20.20 9.88
CA MET A 163 8.86 19.72 8.61
C MET A 163 9.97 19.35 7.60
N PHE A 164 11.02 20.16 7.52
CA PHE A 164 12.16 19.89 6.66
C PHE A 164 12.91 18.62 7.07
N LYS A 165 13.09 18.39 8.38
CA LYS A 165 13.69 17.17 8.92
C LYS A 165 12.86 15.93 8.58
N GLU A 166 11.53 16.03 8.71
CA GLU A 166 10.62 14.94 8.36
C GLU A 166 10.66 14.61 6.87
N ASN A 167 10.59 15.61 6.00
CA ASN A 167 10.66 15.43 4.56
C ASN A 167 12.02 14.85 4.12
N THR A 168 13.11 15.27 4.74
CA THR A 168 14.46 14.71 4.47
C THR A 168 14.52 13.25 4.86
N LYS A 169 13.96 12.89 6.01
CA LYS A 169 13.91 11.50 6.48
C LYS A 169 13.05 10.61 5.58
N GLN A 170 11.92 11.13 5.09
CA GLN A 170 11.08 10.41 4.14
C GLN A 170 11.81 10.18 2.81
N LEU A 171 12.51 11.19 2.30
CA LEU A 171 13.30 11.06 1.08
C LEU A 171 14.44 10.04 1.25
N GLU A 172 15.12 10.04 2.39
CA GLU A 172 16.17 9.07 2.71
C GLU A 172 15.61 7.64 2.78
N ASN A 173 14.46 7.44 3.41
CA ASN A 173 13.78 6.15 3.46
C ASN A 173 13.40 5.67 2.05
N ASN A 174 12.79 6.52 1.23
CA ASN A 174 12.42 6.19 -0.14
C ASN A 174 13.63 5.82 -1.01
N LEU A 175 14.78 6.47 -0.80
CA LEU A 175 16.02 6.13 -1.49
C LEU A 175 16.62 4.80 -1.02
N ASN A 176 16.47 4.46 0.26
CA ASN A 176 16.97 3.21 0.84
C ASN A 176 16.09 2.01 0.50
N GLU A 177 14.80 2.22 0.25
CA GLU A 177 13.84 1.19 -0.18
C GLU A 177 13.96 0.84 -1.67
N GLN A 178 14.84 1.51 -2.43
CA GLN A 178 15.11 1.10 -3.79
C GLN A 178 15.56 -0.37 -3.79
N PRO A 179 14.85 -1.26 -4.52
CA PRO A 179 15.36 -2.58 -4.73
C PRO A 179 16.75 -2.40 -5.35
N LYS A 180 17.78 -2.91 -4.68
CA LYS A 180 19.11 -3.00 -5.26
C LYS A 180 18.94 -3.78 -6.55
N ILE A 181 18.87 -3.07 -7.67
CA ILE A 181 18.90 -3.68 -8.97
C ILE A 181 20.22 -4.43 -8.97
N LYS A 182 20.14 -5.75 -8.73
CA LYS A 182 21.26 -6.63 -8.98
C LYS A 182 21.58 -6.37 -10.43
N SER A 183 22.69 -5.66 -10.65
CA SER A 183 23.27 -5.53 -11.96
C SER A 183 23.27 -6.93 -12.56
N LEU A 184 22.45 -7.15 -13.56
CA LEU A 184 22.62 -8.22 -14.52
C LEU A 184 24.00 -7.97 -15.14
N LYS A 185 25.02 -8.53 -14.52
CA LYS A 185 26.29 -8.82 -15.14
C LYS A 185 26.26 -10.30 -15.42
N GLU A 186 26.25 -10.57 -16.74
CA GLU A 186 26.55 -11.82 -17.44
C GLU A 186 25.54 -12.93 -17.34
#